data_f49e2fb6e195827356b679a6d6f7d517
#
_entry.id   f49e2fb6e195827356b679a6d6f7d517
#
_cell.length_a   1.000
_cell.length_b   1.000
_cell.length_c   1.000
_cell.angle_alpha   90.00
_cell.angle_beta   90.00
_cell.angle_gamma   90.00
#
_symmetry.space_group_name_H-M   'P 1'
#
loop_
_entity.id
_entity.type
_entity.pdbx_description
1 polymer ?
#
loop_
_entity_poly.entity_id
_entity_poly.type
_entity_poly.pdbx_seq_one_letter_code
_entity_poly.pdbx_strand_id
1 'polypeptide(L)'
;MNQITQKTETKHLGLMRNKNKVNIEDRLKIARRSVYALLAPGLHARKGMSPIVSAKLWQTYVIPRSLYGIEVLNYTNTDILKFERLQLQICRQIQGLPNRTANAAVYILLGLEPIQSVVDRLLPLFFGCIIQDEDSIEYRIVERQLQMPSENINTFVNSLKAVLHKYGLPKPDELLETVPTKQQWKITVKDATHKYWEGKWEKEKSEKSTMKFLDIKKKSIGNPHQIWNLAPKTTLEVRKAEVKANLITRTSPYNRTRQNLQNTRRMIHAPYAIVIQRIPSIFY
;
A
#
# COMPACT_ATOMS: atom_id res chain seq x y z
N MET A 1 -45.42 -14.37 -27.15
CA MET A 1 -44.10 -14.93 -26.74
C MET A 1 -43.19 -13.78 -26.47
N ASN A 2 -42.89 -13.53 -25.19
CA ASN A 2 -41.93 -12.46 -24.81
C ASN A 2 -40.51 -12.94 -25.14
N GLN A 3 -39.88 -12.28 -26.12
CA GLN A 3 -38.48 -12.52 -26.43
C GLN A 3 -37.63 -12.13 -25.22
N ILE A 4 -36.93 -13.11 -24.61
CA ILE A 4 -35.95 -12.88 -23.59
C ILE A 4 -34.74 -12.23 -24.26
N THR A 5 -34.58 -10.93 -24.07
CA THR A 5 -33.41 -10.18 -24.55
C THR A 5 -32.20 -10.64 -23.76
N GLN A 6 -31.26 -11.32 -24.40
CA GLN A 6 -29.97 -11.66 -23.84
C GLN A 6 -29.18 -10.36 -23.61
N LYS A 7 -29.02 -9.96 -22.34
CA LYS A 7 -28.07 -8.88 -21.96
C LYS A 7 -26.68 -9.46 -21.88
N THR A 8 -25.79 -8.98 -22.74
CA THR A 8 -24.38 -9.35 -22.77
C THR A 8 -23.60 -8.83 -21.56
N GLU A 9 -24.14 -7.82 -20.87
CA GLU A 9 -23.53 -7.15 -19.73
C GLU A 9 -24.52 -7.11 -18.58
N THR A 10 -24.17 -7.76 -17.48
CA THR A 10 -24.96 -7.74 -16.25
C THR A 10 -24.08 -7.33 -15.07
N LYS A 11 -24.56 -6.36 -14.29
CA LYS A 11 -23.93 -5.97 -13.02
C LYS A 11 -24.54 -6.76 -11.89
N HIS A 12 -23.72 -7.46 -11.12
CA HIS A 12 -24.13 -8.23 -9.97
C HIS A 12 -23.33 -7.80 -8.74
N LEU A 13 -23.99 -7.44 -7.65
CA LEU A 13 -23.37 -6.96 -6.41
C LEU A 13 -22.27 -5.89 -6.62
N GLY A 14 -22.49 -5.02 -7.61
CA GLY A 14 -21.55 -3.94 -7.90
C GLY A 14 -20.37 -4.29 -8.81
N LEU A 15 -20.31 -5.53 -9.31
CA LEU A 15 -19.29 -6.01 -10.25
C LEU A 15 -19.92 -6.38 -11.60
N MET A 16 -19.22 -6.06 -12.68
CA MET A 16 -19.62 -6.46 -14.05
C MET A 16 -19.13 -7.88 -14.31
N ARG A 17 -20.04 -8.78 -14.71
CA ARG A 17 -19.66 -10.14 -15.10
C ARG A 17 -18.77 -10.11 -16.34
N ASN A 18 -17.75 -10.99 -16.36
CA ASN A 18 -16.80 -11.17 -17.49
C ASN A 18 -15.98 -9.94 -17.89
N LYS A 19 -15.88 -8.90 -17.04
CA LYS A 19 -15.13 -7.68 -17.35
C LYS A 19 -14.20 -7.27 -16.20
N ASN A 20 -13.24 -8.13 -15.84
CA ASN A 20 -12.30 -7.89 -14.74
C ASN A 20 -11.59 -6.54 -14.84
N LYS A 21 -11.06 -6.20 -16.02
CA LYS A 21 -10.34 -4.94 -16.25
C LYS A 21 -11.21 -3.71 -15.99
N VAL A 22 -12.47 -3.74 -16.44
CA VAL A 22 -13.45 -2.66 -16.20
C VAL A 22 -13.74 -2.54 -14.70
N ASN A 23 -13.90 -3.66 -14.00
CA ASN A 23 -14.13 -3.68 -12.56
C ASN A 23 -12.97 -3.03 -11.80
N ILE A 24 -11.73 -3.36 -12.14
CA ILE A 24 -10.53 -2.79 -11.50
C ILE A 24 -10.43 -1.29 -11.76
N GLU A 25 -10.70 -0.84 -12.99
CA GLU A 25 -10.72 0.59 -13.32
C GLU A 25 -11.83 1.34 -12.58
N ASP A 26 -13.00 0.75 -12.43
CA ASP A 26 -14.10 1.34 -11.65
C ASP A 26 -13.75 1.43 -10.16
N ARG A 27 -13.11 0.42 -9.59
CA ARG A 27 -12.59 0.48 -8.21
C ARG A 27 -11.57 1.61 -8.04
N LEU A 28 -10.68 1.79 -8.98
CA LEU A 28 -9.72 2.89 -8.96
C LEU A 28 -10.41 4.26 -9.09
N LYS A 29 -11.45 4.38 -9.92
CA LYS A 29 -12.28 5.61 -10.00
C LYS A 29 -13.00 5.88 -8.67
N ILE A 30 -13.56 4.84 -8.03
CA ILE A 30 -14.20 4.96 -6.72
C ILE A 30 -13.19 5.40 -5.67
N ALA A 31 -11.98 4.83 -5.65
CA ALA A 31 -10.90 5.25 -4.76
C ALA A 31 -10.60 6.75 -4.90
N ARG A 32 -10.39 7.23 -6.13
CA ARG A 32 -10.13 8.65 -6.43
C ARG A 32 -11.28 9.55 -5.99
N ARG A 33 -12.53 9.19 -6.30
CA ARG A 33 -13.72 9.95 -5.88
C ARG A 33 -13.83 10.03 -4.36
N SER A 34 -13.56 8.93 -3.65
CA SER A 34 -13.55 8.89 -2.19
C SER A 34 -12.47 9.81 -1.61
N VAL A 35 -11.29 9.88 -2.20
CA VAL A 35 -10.22 10.81 -1.83
C VAL A 35 -10.66 12.26 -2.06
N TYR A 36 -11.17 12.58 -3.25
CA TYR A 36 -11.61 13.94 -3.57
C TYR A 36 -12.71 14.44 -2.63
N ALA A 37 -13.65 13.56 -2.26
CA ALA A 37 -14.67 13.88 -1.27
C ALA A 37 -14.10 14.23 0.12
N LEU A 38 -12.94 13.67 0.47
CA LEU A 38 -12.26 13.92 1.73
C LEU A 38 -11.27 15.11 1.69
N LEU A 39 -10.93 15.62 0.51
CA LEU A 39 -10.01 16.76 0.40
C LEU A 39 -10.62 18.03 0.98
N ALA A 40 -11.90 18.31 0.71
CA ALA A 40 -12.59 19.49 1.24
C ALA A 40 -12.67 19.48 2.77
N PRO A 41 -13.01 18.38 3.45
CA PRO A 41 -12.93 18.27 4.91
C PRO A 41 -11.50 18.31 5.49
N GLY A 42 -10.46 18.27 4.67
CA GLY A 42 -9.08 18.49 5.13
C GLY A 42 -8.13 17.30 5.03
N LEU A 43 -8.35 16.35 4.11
CA LEU A 43 -7.39 15.27 3.83
C LEU A 43 -6.13 15.80 3.10
N HIS A 44 -5.45 16.77 3.71
CA HIS A 44 -4.23 17.38 3.18
C HIS A 44 -3.38 17.96 4.32
N ALA A 45 -2.05 18.06 4.14
CA ALA A 45 -1.13 18.54 5.17
C ALA A 45 -1.32 20.02 5.55
N ARG A 46 -1.78 20.85 4.61
CA ARG A 46 -1.89 22.31 4.81
C ARG A 46 -3.23 22.68 5.45
N LYS A 47 -3.24 23.05 6.74
CA LYS A 47 -4.44 23.47 7.49
C LYS A 47 -5.55 22.40 7.54
N GLY A 48 -5.22 21.14 7.26
CA GLY A 48 -6.16 20.04 7.27
C GLY A 48 -6.15 19.23 8.56
N MET A 49 -6.68 18.03 8.47
CA MET A 49 -6.67 17.05 9.56
C MET A 49 -5.26 16.61 9.90
N SER A 50 -5.03 16.15 11.14
CA SER A 50 -3.75 15.57 11.51
C SER A 50 -3.44 14.35 10.62
N PRO A 51 -2.18 14.07 10.29
CA PRO A 51 -1.81 12.92 9.47
C PRO A 51 -2.33 11.58 9.99
N ILE A 52 -2.43 11.41 11.30
CA ILE A 52 -2.99 10.19 11.92
C ILE A 52 -4.49 10.05 11.59
N VAL A 53 -5.27 11.12 11.75
CA VAL A 53 -6.71 11.11 11.44
C VAL A 53 -6.90 10.86 9.94
N SER A 54 -6.13 11.52 9.10
CA SER A 54 -6.17 11.33 7.65
C SER A 54 -5.83 9.89 7.24
N ALA A 55 -4.80 9.29 7.87
CA ALA A 55 -4.43 7.90 7.66
C ALA A 55 -5.55 6.93 8.11
N LYS A 56 -6.20 7.24 9.23
CA LYS A 56 -7.34 6.45 9.71
C LYS A 56 -8.52 6.50 8.75
N LEU A 57 -8.87 7.69 8.24
CA LEU A 57 -9.91 7.84 7.22
C LEU A 57 -9.57 7.09 5.93
N TRP A 58 -8.30 7.15 5.51
CA TRP A 58 -7.83 6.35 4.38
C TRP A 58 -8.10 4.87 4.60
N GLN A 59 -7.70 4.31 5.74
CA GLN A 59 -7.87 2.89 6.06
C GLN A 59 -9.33 2.48 6.21
N THR A 60 -10.17 3.31 6.84
CA THR A 60 -11.54 2.92 7.21
C THR A 60 -12.57 3.25 6.14
N TYR A 61 -12.30 4.23 5.28
CA TYR A 61 -13.27 4.68 4.29
C TYR A 61 -12.81 4.41 2.85
N VAL A 62 -11.56 4.75 2.49
CA VAL A 62 -11.11 4.66 1.09
C VAL A 62 -10.73 3.23 0.72
N ILE A 63 -9.91 2.55 1.54
CA ILE A 63 -9.44 1.19 1.24
C ILE A 63 -10.60 0.20 1.06
N PRO A 64 -11.58 0.07 1.98
CA PRO A 64 -12.65 -0.91 1.81
C PRO A 64 -13.50 -0.67 0.57
N ARG A 65 -13.73 0.59 0.21
CA ARG A 65 -14.49 0.95 -1.01
C ARG A 65 -13.71 0.67 -2.29
N SER A 66 -12.40 0.88 -2.27
CA SER A 66 -11.52 0.69 -3.42
C SER A 66 -11.20 -0.77 -3.71
N LEU A 67 -11.13 -1.59 -2.68
CA LEU A 67 -10.76 -3.00 -2.79
C LEU A 67 -11.96 -3.96 -2.72
N TYR A 68 -13.19 -3.44 -2.70
CA TYR A 68 -14.38 -4.27 -2.63
C TYR A 68 -14.46 -5.26 -3.79
N GLY A 69 -14.54 -6.55 -3.48
CA GLY A 69 -14.62 -7.65 -4.43
C GLY A 69 -13.31 -7.99 -5.13
N ILE A 70 -12.17 -7.41 -4.70
CA ILE A 70 -10.86 -7.69 -5.31
C ILE A 70 -10.46 -9.17 -5.14
N GLU A 71 -10.93 -9.82 -4.08
CA GLU A 71 -10.67 -11.23 -3.76
C GLU A 71 -11.22 -12.21 -4.80
N VAL A 72 -12.25 -11.79 -5.55
CA VAL A 72 -12.88 -12.62 -6.60
C VAL A 72 -12.53 -12.14 -8.02
N LEU A 73 -11.75 -11.06 -8.15
CA LEU A 73 -11.32 -10.53 -9.43
C LEU A 73 -9.93 -11.02 -9.80
N ASN A 74 -9.73 -11.37 -11.07
CA ASN A 74 -8.39 -11.62 -11.60
C ASN A 74 -7.71 -10.28 -11.86
N TYR A 75 -6.75 -9.93 -11.03
CA TYR A 75 -5.94 -8.73 -11.15
C TYR A 75 -4.48 -9.07 -11.47
N THR A 76 -3.82 -8.13 -12.12
CA THR A 76 -2.40 -8.20 -12.44
C THR A 76 -1.58 -7.37 -11.44
N ASN A 77 -0.27 -7.65 -11.37
CA ASN A 77 0.64 -6.81 -10.58
C ASN A 77 0.60 -5.33 -11.02
N THR A 78 0.39 -5.08 -12.31
CA THR A 78 0.26 -3.71 -12.84
C THR A 78 -1.00 -3.01 -12.32
N ASP A 79 -2.07 -3.73 -12.08
CA ASP A 79 -3.31 -3.17 -11.54
C ASP A 79 -3.12 -2.80 -10.07
N ILE A 80 -2.51 -3.67 -9.27
CA ILE A 80 -2.18 -3.37 -7.88
C ILE A 80 -1.23 -2.17 -7.77
N LEU A 81 -0.26 -2.05 -8.67
CA LEU A 81 0.64 -0.90 -8.72
C LEU A 81 -0.09 0.43 -8.97
N LYS A 82 -1.24 0.44 -9.66
CA LYS A 82 -2.06 1.67 -9.81
C LYS A 82 -2.65 2.13 -8.48
N PHE A 83 -3.18 1.19 -7.68
CA PHE A 83 -3.67 1.49 -6.33
C PHE A 83 -2.53 1.89 -5.39
N GLU A 84 -1.39 1.22 -5.46
CA GLU A 84 -0.19 1.53 -4.68
C GLU A 84 0.32 2.96 -4.95
N ARG A 85 0.37 3.36 -6.22
CA ARG A 85 0.74 4.73 -6.62
C ARG A 85 -0.22 5.76 -6.05
N LEU A 86 -1.53 5.49 -6.11
CA LEU A 86 -2.55 6.37 -5.54
C LEU A 86 -2.36 6.49 -4.02
N GLN A 87 -2.19 5.38 -3.31
CA GLN A 87 -1.94 5.39 -1.86
C GLN A 87 -0.68 6.19 -1.50
N LEU A 88 0.43 5.94 -2.18
CA LEU A 88 1.68 6.66 -1.93
C LEU A 88 1.56 8.16 -2.18
N GLN A 89 0.86 8.55 -3.25
CA GLN A 89 0.59 9.97 -3.54
C GLN A 89 -0.18 10.62 -2.40
N ILE A 90 -1.26 10.00 -1.94
CA ILE A 90 -2.09 10.52 -0.85
C ILE A 90 -1.32 10.51 0.48
N CYS A 91 -0.60 9.43 0.79
CA CYS A 91 0.19 9.35 2.02
C CYS A 91 1.31 10.40 2.07
N ARG A 92 1.94 10.72 0.93
CA ARG A 92 2.90 11.84 0.87
C ARG A 92 2.22 13.18 1.07
N GLN A 93 1.07 13.39 0.44
CA GLN A 93 0.28 14.62 0.58
C GLN A 93 -0.18 14.84 2.02
N ILE A 94 -0.67 13.81 2.69
CA ILE A 94 -1.10 13.86 4.11
C ILE A 94 0.06 14.30 5.02
N GLN A 95 1.28 13.85 4.71
CA GLN A 95 2.47 14.10 5.53
C GLN A 95 3.28 15.32 5.08
N GLY A 96 2.92 15.98 3.99
CA GLY A 96 3.72 17.06 3.40
C GLY A 96 5.09 16.60 2.89
N LEU A 97 5.21 15.31 2.50
CA LEU A 97 6.45 14.73 2.01
C LEU A 97 6.59 14.89 0.50
N PRO A 98 7.80 15.17 -0.03
CA PRO A 98 8.04 15.26 -1.46
C PRO A 98 8.00 13.88 -2.14
N ASN A 99 7.74 13.86 -3.46
CA ASN A 99 7.62 12.62 -4.25
C ASN A 99 8.86 11.73 -4.21
N ARG A 100 10.05 12.29 -3.97
CA ARG A 100 11.32 11.55 -3.86
C ARG A 100 11.49 10.78 -2.54
N THR A 101 10.57 10.94 -1.58
CA THR A 101 10.64 10.20 -0.32
C THR A 101 10.49 8.70 -0.56
N ALA A 102 11.34 7.89 0.07
CA ALA A 102 11.31 6.43 -0.05
C ALA A 102 9.93 5.89 0.35
N ASN A 103 9.38 4.96 -0.42
CA ASN A 103 8.04 4.41 -0.20
C ASN A 103 7.88 3.78 1.18
N ALA A 104 8.87 2.99 1.61
CA ALA A 104 8.87 2.38 2.94
C ALA A 104 8.80 3.45 4.05
N ALA A 105 9.56 4.55 3.92
CA ALA A 105 9.52 5.64 4.91
C ALA A 105 8.13 6.27 5.02
N VAL A 106 7.44 6.46 3.87
CA VAL A 106 6.08 7.01 3.83
C VAL A 106 5.10 6.15 4.62
N TYR A 107 5.20 4.81 4.48
CA TYR A 107 4.34 3.87 5.19
C TYR A 107 4.67 3.78 6.67
N ILE A 108 5.96 3.63 7.01
CA ILE A 108 6.43 3.51 8.39
C ILE A 108 6.04 4.73 9.22
N LEU A 109 6.17 5.93 8.67
CA LEU A 109 5.81 7.16 9.37
C LEU A 109 4.33 7.23 9.74
N LEU A 110 3.42 6.74 8.87
CA LEU A 110 1.97 6.70 9.14
C LEU A 110 1.50 5.43 9.83
N GLY A 111 2.35 4.41 9.96
CA GLY A 111 1.95 3.09 10.43
C GLY A 111 1.00 2.37 9.47
N LEU A 112 1.05 2.72 8.18
CA LEU A 112 0.22 2.11 7.15
C LEU A 112 0.93 0.92 6.51
N GLU A 113 0.15 -0.01 6.00
CA GLU A 113 0.64 -1.10 5.16
C GLU A 113 0.46 -0.78 3.67
N PRO A 114 1.29 -1.33 2.78
CA PRO A 114 1.08 -1.24 1.34
C PRO A 114 -0.24 -1.87 0.90
N ILE A 115 -0.84 -1.38 -0.18
CA ILE A 115 -2.05 -1.99 -0.76
C ILE A 115 -1.83 -3.46 -1.12
N GLN A 116 -0.65 -3.81 -1.62
CA GLN A 116 -0.28 -5.19 -1.90
C GLN A 116 -0.44 -6.10 -0.66
N SER A 117 -0.06 -5.63 0.53
CA SER A 117 -0.25 -6.37 1.79
C SER A 117 -1.73 -6.61 2.09
N VAL A 118 -2.55 -5.58 1.88
CA VAL A 118 -4.01 -5.68 2.11
C VAL A 118 -4.65 -6.66 1.14
N VAL A 119 -4.33 -6.55 -0.15
CA VAL A 119 -4.88 -7.42 -1.20
C VAL A 119 -4.44 -8.87 -1.02
N ASP A 120 -3.14 -9.10 -0.78
CA ASP A 120 -2.61 -10.44 -0.54
C ASP A 120 -3.26 -11.10 0.69
N ARG A 121 -3.65 -10.32 1.69
CA ARG A 121 -4.32 -10.84 2.88
C ARG A 121 -5.78 -11.22 2.64
N LEU A 122 -6.48 -10.51 1.74
CA LEU A 122 -7.89 -10.80 1.46
C LEU A 122 -8.09 -12.20 0.87
N LEU A 123 -7.19 -12.67 0.03
CA LEU A 123 -7.28 -13.96 -0.65
C LEU A 123 -7.25 -15.15 0.34
N PRO A 124 -6.25 -15.29 1.25
CA PRO A 124 -6.26 -16.34 2.27
C PRO A 124 -7.43 -16.23 3.24
N LEU A 125 -7.87 -15.00 3.57
CA LEU A 125 -9.03 -14.81 4.44
C LEU A 125 -10.32 -15.28 3.78
N PHE A 126 -10.50 -15.00 2.49
CA PHE A 126 -11.64 -15.49 1.72
C PHE A 126 -11.62 -17.02 1.62
N PHE A 127 -10.48 -17.62 1.32
CA PHE A 127 -10.30 -19.06 1.33
C PHE A 127 -10.63 -19.66 2.71
N GLY A 128 -10.13 -19.04 3.80
CA GLY A 128 -10.45 -19.45 5.16
C GLY A 128 -11.94 -19.37 5.52
N CYS A 129 -12.73 -18.53 4.84
CA CYS A 129 -14.18 -18.53 4.98
C CYS A 129 -14.83 -19.70 4.22
N ILE A 130 -14.33 -20.03 3.03
CA ILE A 130 -14.85 -21.11 2.19
C ILE A 130 -14.69 -22.45 2.88
N ILE A 131 -13.52 -22.73 3.45
CA ILE A 131 -13.21 -24.04 4.06
C ILE A 131 -13.95 -24.32 5.38
N GLN A 132 -14.70 -23.36 5.92
CA GLN A 132 -15.50 -23.58 7.14
C GLN A 132 -16.82 -24.30 6.88
N ASP A 133 -17.27 -24.38 5.63
CA ASP A 133 -18.55 -24.97 5.24
C ASP A 133 -18.32 -25.94 4.07
N GLU A 134 -18.13 -27.21 4.42
CA GLU A 134 -17.83 -28.30 3.46
C GLU A 134 -19.01 -28.59 2.52
N ASP A 135 -20.24 -28.25 2.93
CA ASP A 135 -21.44 -28.46 2.14
C ASP A 135 -21.65 -27.34 1.10
N SER A 136 -20.91 -26.25 1.19
CA SER A 136 -21.02 -25.12 0.28
C SER A 136 -20.58 -25.45 -1.16
N ILE A 137 -21.19 -24.79 -2.14
CA ILE A 137 -20.81 -24.91 -3.55
C ILE A 137 -19.38 -24.40 -3.76
N GLU A 138 -19.02 -23.33 -3.05
CA GLU A 138 -17.70 -22.69 -3.09
C GLU A 138 -16.61 -23.67 -2.64
N TYR A 139 -16.84 -24.42 -1.57
CA TYR A 139 -15.91 -25.44 -1.09
C TYR A 139 -15.67 -26.52 -2.17
N ARG A 140 -16.74 -27.07 -2.74
CA ARG A 140 -16.65 -28.11 -3.79
C ARG A 140 -15.92 -27.61 -5.03
N ILE A 141 -16.13 -26.33 -5.42
CA ILE A 141 -15.42 -25.72 -6.55
C ILE A 141 -13.94 -25.62 -6.25
N VAL A 142 -13.55 -25.15 -5.05
CA VAL A 142 -12.16 -24.98 -4.66
C VAL A 142 -11.46 -26.34 -4.54
N GLU A 143 -12.08 -27.32 -3.89
CA GLU A 143 -11.58 -28.69 -3.79
C GLU A 143 -11.29 -29.27 -5.18
N ARG A 144 -12.25 -29.17 -6.11
CA ARG A 144 -12.06 -29.61 -7.48
C ARG A 144 -10.90 -28.87 -8.18
N GLN A 145 -10.77 -27.57 -7.98
CA GLN A 145 -9.67 -26.79 -8.56
C GLN A 145 -8.30 -27.17 -7.98
N LEU A 146 -8.24 -27.61 -6.72
CA LEU A 146 -7.01 -28.08 -6.10
C LEU A 146 -6.56 -29.42 -6.67
N GLN A 147 -7.51 -30.31 -6.98
CA GLN A 147 -7.25 -31.64 -7.56
C GLN A 147 -6.89 -31.57 -9.06
N MET A 148 -7.33 -30.55 -9.77
CA MET A 148 -7.06 -30.41 -11.21
C MET A 148 -5.72 -29.69 -11.45
N PRO A 149 -4.79 -30.31 -12.21
CA PRO A 149 -3.58 -29.60 -12.65
C PRO A 149 -4.00 -28.45 -13.57
N SER A 150 -3.79 -27.22 -13.13
CA SER A 150 -4.10 -26.03 -13.91
C SER A 150 -2.80 -25.40 -14.41
N GLU A 151 -2.58 -25.42 -15.72
CA GLU A 151 -1.52 -24.66 -16.38
C GLU A 151 -1.83 -23.15 -16.38
N ASN A 152 -3.05 -22.77 -16.06
CA ASN A 152 -3.50 -21.39 -16.12
C ASN A 152 -3.08 -20.65 -14.84
N ILE A 153 -2.09 -19.76 -14.95
CA ILE A 153 -1.48 -19.01 -13.85
C ILE A 153 -2.50 -18.09 -13.13
N ASN A 154 -3.59 -17.71 -13.80
CA ASN A 154 -4.55 -16.72 -13.32
C ASN A 154 -5.81 -17.32 -12.67
N THR A 155 -5.71 -18.54 -12.10
CA THR A 155 -6.81 -19.10 -11.31
C THR A 155 -6.76 -18.62 -9.87
N PHE A 156 -7.92 -18.62 -9.19
CA PHE A 156 -8.01 -18.30 -7.76
C PHE A 156 -7.03 -19.17 -6.93
N VAL A 157 -7.03 -20.48 -7.18
CA VAL A 157 -6.19 -21.43 -6.43
C VAL A 157 -4.69 -21.19 -6.65
N ASN A 158 -4.26 -20.90 -7.89
CA ASN A 158 -2.87 -20.62 -8.17
C ASN A 158 -2.42 -19.30 -7.54
N SER A 159 -3.27 -18.27 -7.56
CA SER A 159 -3.03 -17.01 -6.86
C SER A 159 -2.95 -17.21 -5.35
N LEU A 160 -3.83 -18.04 -4.79
CA LEU A 160 -3.83 -18.40 -3.38
C LEU A 160 -2.54 -19.15 -3.01
N LYS A 161 -2.15 -20.19 -3.76
CA LYS A 161 -0.89 -20.93 -3.53
C LYS A 161 0.33 -20.00 -3.54
N ALA A 162 0.38 -19.07 -4.49
CA ALA A 162 1.48 -18.09 -4.59
C ALA A 162 1.53 -17.16 -3.36
N VAL A 163 0.37 -16.70 -2.89
CA VAL A 163 0.28 -15.83 -1.70
C VAL A 163 0.65 -16.60 -0.44
N LEU A 164 0.12 -17.81 -0.23
CA LEU A 164 0.45 -18.62 0.93
C LEU A 164 1.96 -18.91 0.99
N HIS A 165 2.56 -19.31 -0.13
CA HIS A 165 4.00 -19.52 -0.22
C HIS A 165 4.81 -18.24 0.07
N LYS A 166 4.40 -17.09 -0.48
CA LYS A 166 5.07 -15.80 -0.27
C LYS A 166 5.18 -15.42 1.20
N TYR A 167 4.16 -15.72 1.99
CA TYR A 167 4.09 -15.36 3.41
C TYR A 167 4.44 -16.50 4.36
N GLY A 168 4.85 -17.66 3.84
CA GLY A 168 5.19 -18.83 4.65
C GLY A 168 4.01 -19.39 5.44
N LEU A 169 2.82 -19.30 4.87
CA LEU A 169 1.59 -19.87 5.42
C LEU A 169 1.42 -21.33 4.97
N PRO A 170 0.63 -22.14 5.70
CA PRO A 170 0.34 -23.53 5.34
C PRO A 170 -0.25 -23.63 3.93
N LYS A 171 -0.01 -24.75 3.27
CA LYS A 171 -0.56 -25.04 1.93
C LYS A 171 -2.07 -25.21 1.99
N PRO A 172 -2.80 -25.02 0.87
CA PRO A 172 -4.25 -25.23 0.86
C PRO A 172 -4.66 -26.63 1.30
N ASP A 173 -3.91 -27.66 0.91
CA ASP A 173 -4.20 -29.06 1.25
C ASP A 173 -4.09 -29.28 2.77
N GLU A 174 -3.06 -28.76 3.42
CA GLU A 174 -2.87 -28.80 4.87
C GLU A 174 -4.01 -28.08 5.63
N LEU A 175 -4.53 -26.98 5.04
CA LEU A 175 -5.64 -26.22 5.60
C LEU A 175 -6.99 -26.92 5.46
N LEU A 176 -7.16 -27.78 4.45
CA LEU A 176 -8.34 -28.64 4.32
C LEU A 176 -8.32 -29.80 5.31
N GLU A 177 -7.14 -30.37 5.61
CA GLU A 177 -7.00 -31.41 6.62
C GLU A 177 -7.20 -30.90 8.05
N THR A 178 -6.70 -29.71 8.33
CA THR A 178 -6.76 -29.09 9.66
C THR A 178 -7.31 -27.68 9.56
N VAL A 179 -8.63 -27.55 9.56
CA VAL A 179 -9.31 -26.28 9.39
C VAL A 179 -9.13 -25.41 10.64
N PRO A 180 -8.42 -24.26 10.54
CA PRO A 180 -8.25 -23.36 11.66
C PRO A 180 -9.54 -22.58 11.95
N THR A 181 -9.75 -22.16 13.20
CA THR A 181 -10.87 -21.24 13.49
C THR A 181 -10.71 -19.91 12.76
N LYS A 182 -11.83 -19.27 12.38
CA LYS A 182 -11.82 -17.98 11.66
C LYS A 182 -10.95 -16.92 12.36
N GLN A 183 -10.98 -16.87 13.68
CA GLN A 183 -10.21 -15.89 14.44
C GLN A 183 -8.70 -16.19 14.41
N GLN A 184 -8.33 -17.43 14.68
CA GLN A 184 -6.92 -17.85 14.61
C GLN A 184 -6.35 -17.63 13.23
N TRP A 185 -7.07 -18.03 12.18
CA TRP A 185 -6.64 -17.83 10.80
C TRP A 185 -6.43 -16.34 10.46
N LYS A 186 -7.37 -15.49 10.86
CA LYS A 186 -7.26 -14.04 10.67
C LYS A 186 -6.01 -13.46 11.34
N ILE A 187 -5.68 -13.90 12.55
CA ILE A 187 -4.49 -13.46 13.28
C ILE A 187 -3.24 -13.97 12.57
N THR A 188 -3.18 -15.27 12.26
CA THR A 188 -2.03 -15.90 11.58
C THR A 188 -1.70 -15.22 10.25
N VAL A 189 -2.70 -15.01 9.40
CA VAL A 189 -2.51 -14.34 8.10
C VAL A 189 -2.04 -12.90 8.29
N LYS A 190 -2.62 -12.17 9.23
CA LYS A 190 -2.24 -10.81 9.54
C LYS A 190 -0.79 -10.73 10.03
N ASP A 191 -0.41 -11.57 10.97
CA ASP A 191 0.94 -11.55 11.54
C ASP A 191 2.00 -11.96 10.52
N ALA A 192 1.71 -12.97 9.69
CA ALA A 192 2.59 -13.40 8.61
C ALA A 192 2.81 -12.26 7.58
N THR A 193 1.74 -11.60 7.16
CA THR A 193 1.85 -10.48 6.21
C THR A 193 2.61 -9.30 6.81
N HIS A 194 2.34 -8.91 8.06
CA HIS A 194 3.05 -7.83 8.73
C HIS A 194 4.54 -8.15 8.89
N LYS A 195 4.88 -9.34 9.38
CA LYS A 195 6.27 -9.81 9.53
C LYS A 195 7.05 -9.74 8.22
N TYR A 196 6.44 -10.16 7.12
CA TYR A 196 7.07 -10.09 5.80
C TYR A 196 7.41 -8.65 5.39
N TRP A 197 6.43 -7.73 5.51
CA TRP A 197 6.64 -6.34 5.09
C TRP A 197 7.59 -5.59 6.01
N GLU A 198 7.54 -5.83 7.31
CA GLU A 198 8.49 -5.26 8.28
C GLU A 198 9.92 -5.71 7.98
N GLY A 199 10.12 -7.01 7.72
CA GLY A 199 11.43 -7.53 7.32
C GLY A 199 11.92 -6.95 5.98
N LYS A 200 11.02 -6.72 5.01
CA LYS A 200 11.35 -6.04 3.76
C LYS A 200 11.79 -4.59 4.00
N TRP A 201 11.11 -3.86 4.88
CA TRP A 201 11.47 -2.48 5.22
C TRP A 201 12.79 -2.37 5.98
N GLU A 202 13.11 -3.33 6.83
CA GLU A 202 14.42 -3.40 7.49
C GLU A 202 15.56 -3.58 6.48
N LYS A 203 15.39 -4.43 5.49
CA LYS A 203 16.33 -4.58 4.37
C LYS A 203 16.47 -3.28 3.58
N GLU A 204 15.35 -2.66 3.20
CA GLU A 204 15.39 -1.37 2.50
C GLU A 204 16.07 -0.26 3.32
N LYS A 205 15.94 -0.27 4.65
CA LYS A 205 16.62 0.68 5.54
C LYS A 205 18.13 0.50 5.50
N SER A 206 18.62 -0.73 5.48
CA SER A 206 20.06 -1.01 5.41
C SER A 206 20.67 -0.55 4.08
N GLU A 207 19.92 -0.64 2.99
CA GLU A 207 20.37 -0.30 1.64
C GLU A 207 20.28 1.21 1.33
N LYS A 208 19.24 1.89 1.86
CA LYS A 208 18.92 3.28 1.49
C LYS A 208 19.41 4.29 2.53
N SER A 209 20.38 5.12 2.15
CA SER A 209 20.91 6.20 2.99
C SER A 209 19.82 7.20 3.46
N THR A 210 18.74 7.35 2.69
CA THR A 210 17.60 8.23 3.03
C THR A 210 16.78 7.73 4.21
N MET A 211 16.89 6.45 4.56
CA MET A 211 16.18 5.83 5.68
C MET A 211 17.06 5.62 6.92
N LYS A 212 18.34 6.00 6.88
CA LYS A 212 19.30 5.77 7.97
C LYS A 212 18.85 6.29 9.33
N PHE A 213 18.16 7.43 9.37
CA PHE A 213 17.71 8.07 10.62
C PHE A 213 16.27 7.71 10.98
N LEU A 214 15.61 6.87 10.18
CA LEU A 214 14.27 6.42 10.49
C LEU A 214 14.35 5.28 11.51
N ASP A 215 13.75 5.50 12.67
CA ASP A 215 13.64 4.44 13.67
C ASP A 215 12.48 3.50 13.28
N ILE A 216 12.83 2.25 12.95
CA ILE A 216 11.87 1.19 12.65
C ILE A 216 11.67 0.38 13.93
N LYS A 217 10.53 0.56 14.57
CA LYS A 217 10.13 -0.27 15.70
C LYS A 217 9.65 -1.64 15.22
N LYS A 218 9.88 -2.67 16.02
CA LYS A 218 9.19 -3.95 15.87
C LYS A 218 7.68 -3.66 15.93
N LYS A 219 6.90 -3.94 14.91
CA LYS A 219 5.48 -3.60 14.72
C LYS A 219 5.26 -2.14 14.29
N SER A 220 5.86 -1.76 13.18
CA SER A 220 5.62 -0.45 12.54
C SER A 220 4.22 -0.35 11.93
N ILE A 221 3.69 -1.46 11.41
CA ILE A 221 2.33 -1.50 10.83
C ILE A 221 1.29 -1.41 11.95
N GLY A 222 0.36 -0.47 11.80
CA GLY A 222 -0.66 -0.15 12.80
C GLY A 222 -0.22 0.85 13.87
N ASN A 223 1.09 1.16 13.96
CA ASN A 223 1.64 2.09 14.94
C ASN A 223 2.32 3.27 14.24
N PRO A 224 1.66 4.43 14.13
CA PRO A 224 2.28 5.63 13.56
C PRO A 224 3.56 6.01 14.30
N HIS A 225 4.51 6.58 13.58
CA HIS A 225 5.76 7.05 14.15
C HIS A 225 5.54 8.16 15.19
N GLN A 226 6.38 8.22 16.22
CA GLN A 226 6.26 9.18 17.33
C GLN A 226 6.17 10.64 16.87
N ILE A 227 6.78 10.98 15.74
CA ILE A 227 6.68 12.34 15.17
C ILE A 227 5.22 12.79 15.02
N TRP A 228 4.34 11.90 14.58
CA TRP A 228 2.93 12.20 14.41
C TRP A 228 2.13 12.02 15.69
N ASN A 229 2.48 11.06 16.53
CA ASN A 229 1.80 10.83 17.82
C ASN A 229 2.03 11.98 18.80
N LEU A 230 3.23 12.59 18.77
CA LEU A 230 3.59 13.72 19.61
C LEU A 230 3.23 15.08 18.98
N ALA A 231 2.74 15.10 17.74
CA ALA A 231 2.28 16.33 17.11
C ALA A 231 0.87 16.64 17.64
N PRO A 232 0.72 17.57 18.57
CA PRO A 232 -0.58 17.90 19.08
C PRO A 232 -1.43 18.60 18.01
N LYS A 233 -2.66 18.86 18.38
CA LYS A 233 -3.79 19.19 17.55
C LYS A 233 -3.71 20.55 16.82
N THR A 234 -2.62 21.31 16.96
CA THR A 234 -2.49 22.64 16.33
C THR A 234 -1.76 22.56 14.98
N THR A 235 -2.17 23.41 14.06
CA THR A 235 -1.56 23.52 12.71
C THR A 235 -0.05 23.80 12.76
N LEU A 236 0.42 24.53 13.77
CA LEU A 236 1.84 24.86 13.94
C LEU A 236 2.66 23.61 14.29
N GLU A 237 2.14 22.77 15.16
CA GLU A 237 2.83 21.56 15.62
C GLU A 237 2.84 20.48 14.55
N VAL A 238 1.76 20.36 13.78
CA VAL A 238 1.74 19.51 12.58
C VAL A 238 2.82 19.95 11.58
N ARG A 239 3.02 21.27 11.37
CA ARG A 239 4.10 21.78 10.51
C ARG A 239 5.49 21.48 11.08
N LYS A 240 5.67 21.62 12.39
CA LYS A 240 6.95 21.23 13.03
C LYS A 240 7.23 19.75 12.85
N ALA A 241 6.21 18.89 12.98
CA ALA A 241 6.31 17.47 12.74
C ALA A 241 6.61 17.14 11.27
N GLU A 242 6.00 17.86 10.32
CA GLU A 242 6.30 17.76 8.88
C GLU A 242 7.77 18.05 8.58
N VAL A 243 8.31 19.13 9.15
CA VAL A 243 9.74 19.47 9.01
C VAL A 243 10.62 18.37 9.58
N LYS A 244 10.30 17.84 10.77
CA LYS A 244 11.03 16.72 11.37
C LYS A 244 10.97 15.46 10.50
N ALA A 245 9.81 15.13 9.93
CA ALA A 245 9.64 14.00 9.03
C ALA A 245 10.51 14.16 7.77
N ASN A 246 10.54 15.36 7.17
CA ASN A 246 11.41 15.68 6.04
C ASN A 246 12.90 15.58 6.37
N LEU A 247 13.30 15.95 7.58
CA LEU A 247 14.70 15.83 8.04
C LEU A 247 15.12 14.37 8.23
N ILE A 248 14.29 13.56 8.90
CA ILE A 248 14.57 12.14 9.14
C ILE A 248 14.62 11.34 7.84
N THR A 249 13.76 11.66 6.89
CA THR A 249 13.75 11.02 5.57
C THR A 249 14.77 11.63 4.60
N ARG A 250 15.57 12.61 5.03
CA ARG A 250 16.56 13.34 4.22
C ARG A 250 15.96 13.98 2.95
N THR A 251 14.72 14.34 2.98
CA THR A 251 14.02 14.94 1.85
C THR A 251 13.88 16.44 1.96
N SER A 252 14.37 17.04 3.05
CA SER A 252 14.39 18.48 3.25
C SER A 252 15.13 19.21 2.11
N PRO A 253 14.62 20.32 1.60
CA PRO A 253 15.31 21.14 0.62
C PRO A 253 16.68 21.64 1.13
N TYR A 254 16.83 21.87 2.44
CA TYR A 254 18.10 22.25 3.05
C TYR A 254 19.22 21.20 2.87
N ASN A 255 18.89 19.91 2.87
CA ASN A 255 19.88 18.86 2.64
C ASN A 255 20.43 18.88 1.20
N ARG A 256 19.61 19.28 0.23
CA ARG A 256 20.03 19.41 -1.17
C ARG A 256 21.04 20.56 -1.35
N THR A 257 20.79 21.69 -0.71
CA THR A 257 21.69 22.84 -0.72
C THR A 257 23.02 22.52 -0.07
N ARG A 258 23.01 21.81 1.08
CA ARG A 258 24.23 21.42 1.80
C ARG A 258 25.06 20.37 1.01
N GLN A 259 24.42 19.43 0.34
CA GLN A 259 25.10 18.46 -0.53
C GLN A 259 25.71 19.16 -1.77
N ASN A 260 24.99 20.10 -2.35
CA ASN A 260 25.52 20.88 -3.47
C ASN A 260 26.72 21.74 -3.03
N LEU A 261 26.64 22.38 -1.86
CA LEU A 261 27.77 23.13 -1.29
C LEU A 261 28.96 22.23 -0.95
N GLN A 262 28.74 21.03 -0.43
CA GLN A 262 29.83 20.07 -0.17
C GLN A 262 30.45 19.53 -1.45
N ASN A 263 29.63 19.26 -2.47
CA ASN A 263 30.13 18.86 -3.78
C ASN A 263 30.89 19.98 -4.47
N THR A 264 30.40 21.22 -4.38
CA THR A 264 31.12 22.39 -4.90
C THR A 264 32.44 22.61 -4.15
N ARG A 265 32.47 22.47 -2.82
CA ARG A 265 33.73 22.52 -2.05
C ARG A 265 34.70 21.39 -2.43
N ARG A 266 34.20 20.17 -2.68
CA ARG A 266 35.05 19.06 -3.15
C ARG A 266 35.59 19.30 -4.56
N MET A 267 34.84 19.96 -5.43
CA MET A 267 35.32 20.34 -6.78
C MET A 267 36.36 21.47 -6.71
N ILE A 268 36.23 22.41 -5.78
CA ILE A 268 37.21 23.51 -5.60
C ILE A 268 38.51 23.01 -4.97
N HIS A 269 38.49 21.95 -4.19
CA HIS A 269 39.66 21.34 -3.55
C HIS A 269 40.27 20.17 -4.36
N ALA A 270 39.75 19.85 -5.55
CA ALA A 270 40.41 18.91 -6.45
C ALA A 270 41.53 19.65 -7.17
N PRO A 271 42.80 19.24 -7.02
CA PRO A 271 43.89 19.87 -7.77
C PRO A 271 43.73 19.53 -9.26
N TYR A 272 43.68 20.59 -10.06
CA TYR A 272 43.65 20.57 -11.54
C TYR A 272 42.34 20.11 -12.22
N ALA A 273 41.46 21.07 -12.49
CA ALA A 273 40.84 21.21 -13.81
C ALA A 273 40.19 22.59 -13.95
N ILE A 274 40.76 23.40 -14.79
CA ILE A 274 40.21 24.64 -15.31
C ILE A 274 39.04 24.26 -16.21
N VAL A 275 37.80 24.61 -15.82
CA VAL A 275 36.74 24.96 -16.78
C VAL A 275 35.85 26.00 -16.12
N ILE A 276 36.12 27.23 -16.51
CA ILE A 276 35.20 28.36 -16.33
C ILE A 276 34.04 28.12 -17.27
N GLN A 277 32.88 27.78 -16.77
CA GLN A 277 31.63 27.94 -17.52
C GLN A 277 30.46 28.31 -16.61
N ARG A 278 30.08 29.58 -16.78
CA ARG A 278 28.75 30.20 -16.68
C ARG A 278 27.87 29.86 -15.47
N ILE A 279 27.86 30.79 -14.55
CA ILE A 279 26.79 31.05 -13.62
C ILE A 279 25.63 31.74 -14.38
N PRO A 280 24.42 31.20 -14.40
CA PRO A 280 23.27 31.99 -14.79
C PRO A 280 22.89 32.85 -13.59
N SER A 281 23.05 34.15 -13.75
CA SER A 281 22.44 35.18 -12.94
C SER A 281 20.92 35.09 -13.05
N ILE A 282 20.25 34.74 -11.93
CA ILE A 282 18.84 35.07 -11.75
C ILE A 282 18.73 35.82 -10.42
N PHE A 283 18.90 37.11 -10.54
CA PHE A 283 18.24 38.13 -9.74
C PHE A 283 17.35 38.91 -10.69
N TYR A 284 16.07 38.77 -10.53
CA TYR A 284 15.00 39.78 -10.50
C TYR A 284 13.70 39.08 -10.23
#